data_3108242017afcbc6e997de489dae0db9
#
_entry.id   3108242017afcbc6e997de489dae0db9
#
_cell.length_a   1.000
_cell.length_b   1.000
_cell.length_c   1.000
_cell.angle_alpha   90.00
_cell.angle_beta   90.00
_cell.angle_gamma   90.00
#
_symmetry.space_group_name_H-M   'P 1'
#
loop_
_entity.id
_entity.type
_entity.pdbx_description
1 polymer ?
#
loop_
_entity_poly.entity_id
_entity_poly.type
_entity_poly.pdbx_seq_one_letter_code
_entity_poly.pdbx_strand_id
1 'polypeptide(L)'
;MIDLTKRQTQPPRPPRIVLYGEPKVGKSSFAASCPDLFFIDTEEGHDYLRRELGDRYNGTQVTSFAAQCEGEHSFVEVLSALAKQDHPYKTVCIDTVDWLERMIHDDICLKYNAASITDKKNERTSYGQGYIAAANVFRDICLRLDRLRAVKGMAIILIAHSVCKRVEEPDAEGYDRFVMKLHEKSEAVIREWADMLLFARVETRKLATGQNVQGERVLITGGTRSAVVGSRAKLPERLPLNWQDFFNAYNGKTEGN
;
A
#
# COMPACT_ATOMS: atom_id res chain seq x y z
N MET A 1 27.77 25.70 -0.91
CA MET A 1 28.44 25.08 0.25
C MET A 1 27.39 24.90 1.33
N ILE A 2 27.29 23.71 1.94
CA ILE A 2 26.31 23.46 3.03
C ILE A 2 26.86 24.09 4.30
N ASP A 3 26.08 24.95 4.95
CA ASP A 3 26.41 25.53 6.24
C ASP A 3 25.92 24.62 7.37
N LEU A 4 26.81 23.86 7.98
CA LEU A 4 26.51 22.90 9.04
C LEU A 4 26.23 23.58 10.39
N THR A 5 26.47 24.89 10.52
CA THR A 5 26.19 25.63 11.77
C THR A 5 24.73 26.03 11.87
N LYS A 6 23.98 26.04 10.79
CA LYS A 6 22.55 26.36 10.75
C LYS A 6 21.72 25.11 10.89
N ARG A 7 20.82 25.10 11.87
CA ARG A 7 19.85 24.02 12.04
C ARG A 7 18.91 23.98 10.82
N GLN A 8 19.05 22.97 9.99
CA GLN A 8 18.17 22.78 8.84
C GLN A 8 16.86 22.13 9.31
N THR A 9 15.83 22.91 9.55
CA THR A 9 14.48 22.42 9.80
C THR A 9 13.75 22.27 8.49
N GLN A 10 13.67 21.04 7.98
CA GLN A 10 12.73 20.76 6.89
C GLN A 10 11.34 20.52 7.50
N PRO A 11 10.27 21.06 6.90
CA PRO A 11 8.92 20.74 7.33
C PRO A 11 8.67 19.22 7.20
N PRO A 12 7.86 18.64 8.09
CA PRO A 12 7.52 17.22 8.01
C PRO A 12 6.84 16.95 6.66
N ARG A 13 7.30 15.93 5.97
CA ARG A 13 6.69 15.50 4.70
C ARG A 13 5.44 14.67 4.98
N PRO A 14 4.44 14.66 4.07
CA PRO A 14 3.29 13.79 4.18
C PRO A 14 3.69 12.30 4.30
N PRO A 15 2.91 11.46 4.99
CA PRO A 15 3.29 10.08 5.28
C PRO A 15 3.20 9.15 4.06
N ARG A 16 3.96 8.05 4.13
CA ARG A 16 3.87 6.88 3.24
C ARG A 16 3.26 5.74 4.04
N ILE A 17 2.01 5.43 3.77
CA ILE A 17 1.20 4.47 4.50
C ILE A 17 1.02 3.23 3.64
N VAL A 18 1.30 2.07 4.20
CA VAL A 18 0.87 0.78 3.66
C VAL A 18 -0.22 0.23 4.55
N LEU A 19 -1.38 -0.05 3.97
CA LEU A 19 -2.53 -0.66 4.63
C LEU A 19 -2.80 -2.02 3.98
N TYR A 20 -2.59 -3.09 4.71
CA TYR A 20 -2.82 -4.42 4.19
C TYR A 20 -3.75 -5.25 5.09
N GLY A 21 -4.36 -6.29 4.54
CA GLY A 21 -5.31 -7.12 5.26
C GLY A 21 -6.13 -7.99 4.33
N GLU A 22 -7.03 -8.78 4.89
CA GLU A 22 -7.91 -9.66 4.12
C GLU A 22 -8.78 -8.88 3.11
N PRO A 23 -9.21 -9.51 2.01
CA PRO A 23 -10.19 -8.93 1.11
C PRO A 23 -11.46 -8.53 1.87
N LYS A 24 -12.09 -7.41 1.47
CA LYS A 24 -13.38 -6.93 2.02
C LYS A 24 -13.38 -6.52 3.50
N VAL A 25 -12.22 -6.40 4.14
CA VAL A 25 -12.12 -5.91 5.53
C VAL A 25 -12.43 -4.42 5.68
N GLY A 26 -12.44 -3.64 4.58
CA GLY A 26 -12.76 -2.20 4.58
C GLY A 26 -11.56 -1.29 4.30
N LYS A 27 -10.47 -1.81 3.70
CA LYS A 27 -9.28 -1.02 3.36
C LYS A 27 -9.57 0.15 2.42
N SER A 28 -10.28 -0.12 1.33
CA SER A 28 -10.67 0.90 0.35
C SER A 28 -11.62 1.95 0.95
N SER A 29 -12.58 1.53 1.80
CA SER A 29 -13.46 2.45 2.53
C SER A 29 -12.71 3.33 3.54
N PHE A 30 -11.69 2.78 4.22
CA PHE A 30 -10.79 3.55 5.07
C PHE A 30 -10.07 4.64 4.26
N ALA A 31 -9.48 4.29 3.12
CA ALA A 31 -8.82 5.25 2.25
C ALA A 31 -9.80 6.28 1.68
N ALA A 32 -11.00 5.86 1.26
CA ALA A 32 -12.03 6.73 0.69
C ALA A 32 -12.51 7.83 1.65
N SER A 33 -12.32 7.65 2.96
CA SER A 33 -12.61 8.66 3.98
C SER A 33 -11.52 9.71 4.14
N CYS A 34 -10.37 9.55 3.44
CA CYS A 34 -9.30 10.54 3.40
C CYS A 34 -9.72 11.73 2.51
N PRO A 35 -9.57 12.97 2.97
CA PRO A 35 -9.91 14.12 2.16
C PRO A 35 -8.95 14.30 0.97
N ASP A 36 -9.46 14.86 -0.13
CA ASP A 36 -8.69 15.18 -1.33
C ASP A 36 -7.89 13.99 -1.88
N LEU A 37 -8.49 12.81 -1.80
CA LEU A 37 -7.90 11.54 -2.24
C LEU A 37 -8.11 11.32 -3.74
N PHE A 38 -7.08 10.81 -4.42
CA PHE A 38 -7.17 10.25 -5.76
C PHE A 38 -6.82 8.76 -5.74
N PHE A 39 -7.72 7.92 -6.26
CA PHE A 39 -7.50 6.48 -6.39
C PHE A 39 -6.85 6.12 -7.72
N ILE A 40 -5.87 5.22 -7.69
CA ILE A 40 -5.42 4.42 -8.82
C ILE A 40 -5.93 3.00 -8.57
N ASP A 41 -7.05 2.66 -9.24
CA ASP A 41 -7.73 1.36 -9.11
C ASP A 41 -7.08 0.36 -10.06
N THR A 42 -6.45 -0.68 -9.52
CA THR A 42 -5.73 -1.70 -10.28
C THR A 42 -6.46 -3.03 -10.36
N GLU A 43 -7.58 -3.22 -9.60
CA GLU A 43 -8.30 -4.51 -9.54
C GLU A 43 -9.76 -4.43 -10.00
N GLU A 44 -10.20 -3.29 -10.57
CA GLU A 44 -11.59 -3.04 -10.99
C GLU A 44 -12.61 -3.17 -9.84
N GLY A 45 -12.19 -2.86 -8.61
CA GLY A 45 -12.99 -3.11 -7.40
C GLY A 45 -13.83 -1.94 -6.92
N HIS A 46 -13.80 -0.77 -7.58
CA HIS A 46 -14.32 0.49 -7.03
C HIS A 46 -15.77 0.83 -7.42
N ASP A 47 -16.51 -0.04 -8.10
CA ASP A 47 -17.90 0.25 -8.49
C ASP A 47 -18.80 0.60 -7.31
N TYR A 48 -18.63 -0.07 -6.16
CA TYR A 48 -19.38 0.23 -4.96
C TYR A 48 -18.98 1.61 -4.37
N LEU A 49 -17.69 1.98 -4.39
CA LEU A 49 -17.22 3.30 -3.95
C LEU A 49 -17.74 4.42 -4.85
N ARG A 50 -17.78 4.19 -6.16
CA ARG A 50 -18.34 5.15 -7.13
C ARG A 50 -19.83 5.39 -6.85
N ARG A 51 -20.60 4.33 -6.51
CA ARG A 51 -22.01 4.46 -6.14
C ARG A 51 -22.20 5.16 -4.80
N GLU A 52 -21.39 4.82 -3.79
CA GLU A 52 -21.49 5.36 -2.44
C GLU A 52 -21.06 6.83 -2.36
N LEU A 53 -19.96 7.18 -3.01
CA LEU A 53 -19.38 8.52 -2.96
C LEU A 53 -19.94 9.47 -4.02
N GLY A 54 -20.48 8.96 -5.15
CA GLY A 54 -20.97 9.77 -6.26
C GLY A 54 -19.89 10.73 -6.75
N ASP A 55 -20.21 12.03 -6.84
CA ASP A 55 -19.30 13.09 -7.30
C ASP A 55 -18.07 13.32 -6.38
N ARG A 56 -18.04 12.73 -5.21
CA ARG A 56 -16.87 12.76 -4.30
C ARG A 56 -15.83 11.71 -4.62
N TYR A 57 -16.16 10.73 -5.47
CA TYR A 57 -15.19 9.75 -5.91
C TYR A 57 -14.24 10.37 -6.92
N ASN A 58 -12.94 10.31 -6.65
CA ASN A 58 -11.88 10.72 -7.57
C ASN A 58 -10.93 9.54 -7.77
N GLY A 59 -10.78 9.11 -9.00
CA GLY A 59 -9.88 8.01 -9.30
C GLY A 59 -9.99 7.54 -10.74
N THR A 60 -8.99 6.79 -11.15
CA THR A 60 -8.90 6.17 -12.48
C THR A 60 -8.59 4.70 -12.32
N GLN A 61 -9.34 3.89 -13.04
CA GLN A 61 -9.02 2.48 -13.24
C GLN A 61 -7.87 2.39 -14.23
N VAL A 62 -6.90 1.55 -13.93
CA VAL A 62 -5.78 1.21 -14.81
C VAL A 62 -5.81 -0.28 -15.14
N THR A 63 -5.54 -0.61 -16.38
CA THR A 63 -5.61 -1.99 -16.91
C THR A 63 -4.24 -2.57 -17.23
N SER A 64 -3.20 -1.71 -17.24
CA SER A 64 -1.84 -2.10 -17.56
C SER A 64 -0.81 -1.28 -16.76
N PHE A 65 0.42 -1.79 -16.66
CA PHE A 65 1.50 -1.04 -16.04
C PHE A 65 1.98 0.11 -16.93
N ALA A 66 2.31 -0.18 -18.18
CA ALA A 66 2.65 0.81 -19.21
C ALA A 66 1.69 0.69 -20.38
N ALA A 67 1.41 1.80 -21.05
CA ALA A 67 0.47 1.82 -22.18
C ALA A 67 0.94 0.87 -23.29
N GLN A 68 0.04 -0.02 -23.69
CA GLN A 68 0.26 -0.98 -24.76
C GLN A 68 -0.60 -0.66 -26.00
N CYS A 69 -1.72 0.05 -25.79
CA CYS A 69 -2.66 0.46 -26.83
C CYS A 69 -3.10 1.91 -26.65
N GLU A 70 -3.50 2.58 -27.73
CA GLU A 70 -4.13 3.91 -27.68
C GLU A 70 -5.46 3.85 -26.90
N GLY A 71 -5.65 4.79 -25.99
CA GLY A 71 -6.88 4.92 -25.20
C GLY A 71 -6.90 4.16 -23.87
N GLU A 72 -5.89 3.37 -23.56
CA GLU A 72 -5.74 2.75 -22.24
C GLU A 72 -5.12 3.71 -21.23
N HIS A 73 -5.66 3.70 -20.02
CA HIS A 73 -5.04 4.37 -18.89
C HIS A 73 -4.07 3.42 -18.18
N SER A 74 -2.79 3.56 -18.50
CA SER A 74 -1.74 2.80 -17.81
C SER A 74 -1.39 3.45 -16.47
N PHE A 75 -0.88 2.64 -15.55
CA PHE A 75 -0.40 3.12 -14.25
C PHE A 75 0.65 4.23 -14.40
N VAL A 76 1.59 4.08 -15.32
CA VAL A 76 2.67 5.05 -15.56
C VAL A 76 2.13 6.40 -16.06
N GLU A 77 1.11 6.37 -16.93
CA GLU A 77 0.48 7.61 -17.44
C GLU A 77 -0.26 8.36 -16.34
N VAL A 78 -1.07 7.65 -15.54
CA VAL A 78 -1.80 8.26 -14.41
C VAL A 78 -0.82 8.87 -13.41
N LEU A 79 0.24 8.16 -13.04
CA LEU A 79 1.26 8.66 -12.13
C LEU A 79 2.01 9.88 -12.72
N SER A 80 2.25 9.89 -14.04
CA SER A 80 2.86 11.01 -14.76
C SER A 80 1.92 12.22 -14.80
N ALA A 81 0.62 12.01 -15.01
CA ALA A 81 -0.39 13.08 -14.99
C ALA A 81 -0.47 13.76 -13.62
N LEU A 82 -0.52 12.97 -12.53
CA LEU A 82 -0.48 13.48 -11.16
C LEU A 82 0.79 14.31 -10.88
N ALA A 83 1.93 13.94 -11.49
CA ALA A 83 3.16 14.69 -11.29
C ALA A 83 3.21 16.02 -12.07
N LYS A 84 2.60 16.08 -13.27
CA LYS A 84 2.75 17.21 -14.22
C LYS A 84 1.59 18.19 -14.19
N GLN A 85 0.36 17.72 -13.96
CA GLN A 85 -0.83 18.56 -14.02
C GLN A 85 -1.10 19.23 -12.68
N ASP A 86 -1.81 20.35 -12.71
CA ASP A 86 -2.36 20.95 -11.51
C ASP A 86 -3.66 20.26 -11.14
N HIS A 87 -3.80 19.91 -9.86
CA HIS A 87 -4.94 19.19 -9.33
C HIS A 87 -5.12 19.49 -7.83
N PRO A 88 -6.33 19.33 -7.27
CA PRO A 88 -6.60 19.61 -5.86
C PRO A 88 -6.15 18.51 -4.90
N TYR A 89 -5.76 17.32 -5.41
CA TYR A 89 -5.53 16.13 -4.58
C TYR A 89 -4.32 16.29 -3.66
N LYS A 90 -4.50 15.84 -2.40
CA LYS A 90 -3.48 15.83 -1.35
C LYS A 90 -3.03 14.42 -0.97
N THR A 91 -3.73 13.41 -1.45
CA THR A 91 -3.40 12.01 -1.20
C THR A 91 -3.58 11.20 -2.48
N VAL A 92 -2.67 10.28 -2.76
CA VAL A 92 -2.86 9.25 -3.78
C VAL A 92 -2.93 7.88 -3.11
N CYS A 93 -3.90 7.07 -3.51
CA CYS A 93 -4.06 5.69 -3.06
C CYS A 93 -3.93 4.74 -4.25
N ILE A 94 -3.05 3.74 -4.13
CA ILE A 94 -2.94 2.63 -5.07
C ILE A 94 -3.69 1.43 -4.47
N ASP A 95 -4.76 0.98 -5.13
CA ASP A 95 -5.64 -0.09 -4.67
C ASP A 95 -5.81 -1.13 -5.78
N THR A 96 -5.01 -2.23 -5.76
CA THR A 96 -4.04 -2.67 -4.77
C THR A 96 -2.65 -2.89 -5.40
N VAL A 97 -1.60 -2.88 -4.58
CA VAL A 97 -0.23 -3.09 -5.09
C VAL A 97 0.05 -4.54 -5.49
N ASP A 98 -0.70 -5.51 -5.00
CA ASP A 98 -0.56 -6.91 -5.41
C ASP A 98 -1.15 -7.15 -6.82
N TRP A 99 -2.17 -6.41 -7.23
CA TRP A 99 -2.60 -6.39 -8.63
C TRP A 99 -1.64 -5.59 -9.51
N LEU A 100 -1.11 -4.47 -9.00
CA LEU A 100 -0.06 -3.74 -9.69
C LEU A 100 1.18 -4.63 -9.94
N GLU A 101 1.56 -5.50 -8.99
CA GLU A 101 2.67 -6.44 -9.18
C GLU A 101 2.42 -7.39 -10.36
N ARG A 102 1.19 -7.87 -10.54
CA ARG A 102 0.83 -8.71 -11.70
C ARG A 102 1.01 -7.96 -13.01
N MET A 103 0.50 -6.72 -13.08
CA MET A 103 0.68 -5.87 -14.26
C MET A 103 2.15 -5.62 -14.58
N ILE A 104 2.99 -5.44 -13.56
CA ILE A 104 4.45 -5.32 -13.72
C ILE A 104 5.06 -6.62 -14.25
N HIS A 105 4.61 -7.78 -13.76
CA HIS A 105 5.06 -9.07 -14.25
C HIS A 105 4.72 -9.27 -15.73
N ASP A 106 3.50 -8.91 -16.13
CA ASP A 106 3.06 -9.00 -17.53
C ASP A 106 3.87 -8.05 -18.43
N ASP A 107 4.12 -6.81 -18.01
CA ASP A 107 4.96 -5.85 -18.73
C ASP A 107 6.40 -6.36 -18.91
N ILE A 108 6.98 -6.97 -17.87
CA ILE A 108 8.31 -7.59 -17.94
C ILE A 108 8.32 -8.76 -18.91
N CYS A 109 7.29 -9.61 -18.88
CA CYS A 109 7.17 -10.74 -19.79
C CYS A 109 7.07 -10.28 -21.25
N LEU A 110 6.27 -9.26 -21.53
CA LEU A 110 6.15 -8.66 -22.86
C LEU A 110 7.49 -8.06 -23.32
N LYS A 111 8.11 -7.25 -22.47
CA LYS A 111 9.39 -6.58 -22.76
C LYS A 111 10.51 -7.55 -23.12
N TYR A 112 10.55 -8.70 -22.46
CA TYR A 112 11.60 -9.71 -22.66
C TYR A 112 11.16 -10.89 -23.54
N ASN A 113 9.95 -10.86 -24.11
CA ASN A 113 9.36 -11.95 -24.85
C ASN A 113 9.45 -13.28 -24.08
N ALA A 114 9.10 -13.25 -22.79
CA ALA A 114 9.11 -14.40 -21.90
C ALA A 114 7.70 -14.96 -21.70
N ALA A 115 7.56 -16.29 -21.64
CA ALA A 115 6.27 -16.94 -21.43
C ALA A 115 5.71 -16.72 -19.99
N SER A 116 6.58 -16.43 -19.03
CA SER A 116 6.21 -16.11 -17.65
C SER A 116 7.34 -15.38 -16.94
N ILE A 117 7.05 -14.78 -15.79
CA ILE A 117 8.04 -14.11 -14.92
C ILE A 117 9.15 -15.08 -14.43
N THR A 118 8.93 -16.38 -14.54
CA THR A 118 9.85 -17.46 -14.16
C THR A 118 10.25 -18.34 -15.34
N ASP A 119 10.11 -17.86 -16.57
CA ASP A 119 10.44 -18.62 -17.78
C ASP A 119 11.93 -19.04 -17.76
N LYS A 120 12.16 -20.34 -17.62
CA LYS A 120 13.51 -20.92 -17.53
C LYS A 120 14.31 -20.86 -18.85
N LYS A 121 13.61 -20.68 -19.98
CA LYS A 121 14.24 -20.58 -21.30
C LYS A 121 14.69 -19.16 -21.63
N ASN A 122 14.22 -18.18 -20.88
CA ASN A 122 14.56 -16.78 -21.07
C ASN A 122 15.56 -16.31 -20.02
N GLU A 123 16.73 -15.87 -20.44
CA GLU A 123 17.81 -15.42 -19.53
C GLU A 123 17.41 -14.25 -18.62
N ARG A 124 16.45 -13.42 -19.05
CA ARG A 124 15.99 -12.24 -18.31
C ARG A 124 14.96 -12.55 -17.23
N THR A 125 14.36 -13.75 -17.25
CA THR A 125 13.34 -14.17 -16.27
C THR A 125 13.71 -15.44 -15.52
N SER A 126 14.67 -16.24 -16.04
CA SER A 126 15.14 -17.46 -15.38
C SER A 126 15.83 -17.17 -14.03
N TYR A 127 15.91 -18.18 -13.17
CA TYR A 127 16.63 -18.12 -11.88
C TYR A 127 16.23 -16.92 -11.00
N GLY A 128 14.96 -16.49 -11.06
CA GLY A 128 14.44 -15.39 -10.26
C GLY A 128 14.79 -13.98 -10.77
N GLN A 129 15.43 -13.85 -11.95
CA GLN A 129 15.76 -12.55 -12.54
C GLN A 129 14.52 -11.71 -12.84
N GLY A 130 13.41 -12.33 -13.25
CA GLY A 130 12.13 -11.64 -13.45
C GLY A 130 11.63 -10.94 -12.18
N TYR A 131 11.73 -11.60 -11.04
CA TYR A 131 11.34 -10.99 -9.74
C TYR A 131 12.32 -9.89 -9.30
N ILE A 132 13.60 -9.99 -9.65
CA ILE A 132 14.57 -8.90 -9.43
C ILE A 132 14.20 -7.70 -10.29
N ALA A 133 13.82 -7.93 -11.55
CA ALA A 133 13.34 -6.87 -12.44
C ALA A 133 12.09 -6.20 -11.88
N ALA A 134 11.10 -6.97 -11.39
CA ALA A 134 9.90 -6.44 -10.76
C ALA A 134 10.22 -5.59 -9.51
N ALA A 135 11.11 -6.05 -8.64
CA ALA A 135 11.55 -5.28 -7.48
C ALA A 135 12.24 -3.95 -7.86
N ASN A 136 12.98 -3.93 -8.97
CA ASN A 136 13.56 -2.69 -9.49
C ASN A 136 12.48 -1.73 -9.99
N VAL A 137 11.44 -2.23 -10.67
CA VAL A 137 10.28 -1.42 -11.06
C VAL A 137 9.59 -0.83 -9.82
N PHE A 138 9.41 -1.59 -8.75
CA PHE A 138 8.86 -1.06 -7.49
C PHE A 138 9.75 0.03 -6.87
N ARG A 139 11.08 -0.09 -6.94
CA ARG A 139 11.99 1.00 -6.51
C ARG A 139 11.75 2.27 -7.30
N ASP A 140 11.59 2.17 -8.63
CA ASP A 140 11.30 3.32 -9.48
C ASP A 140 9.94 3.93 -9.17
N ILE A 141 8.92 3.12 -8.88
CA ILE A 141 7.60 3.58 -8.42
C ILE A 141 7.76 4.36 -7.11
N CYS A 142 8.44 3.80 -6.12
CA CYS A 142 8.69 4.46 -4.84
C CYS A 142 9.38 5.82 -5.02
N LEU A 143 10.38 5.92 -5.91
CA LEU A 143 11.05 7.19 -6.24
C LEU A 143 10.09 8.22 -6.87
N ARG A 144 9.20 7.78 -7.77
CA ARG A 144 8.18 8.65 -8.38
C ARG A 144 7.16 9.13 -7.34
N LEU A 145 6.72 8.25 -6.45
CA LEU A 145 5.83 8.58 -5.33
C LEU A 145 6.51 9.55 -4.35
N ASP A 146 7.79 9.35 -4.03
CA ASP A 146 8.56 10.31 -3.22
C ASP A 146 8.69 11.68 -3.89
N ARG A 147 8.73 11.74 -5.22
CA ARG A 147 8.69 12.99 -5.97
C ARG A 147 7.33 13.69 -5.86
N LEU A 148 6.21 12.96 -5.98
CA LEU A 148 4.87 13.51 -5.72
C LEU A 148 4.77 14.08 -4.30
N ARG A 149 5.28 13.35 -3.33
CA ARG A 149 5.34 13.75 -1.93
C ARG A 149 6.16 15.03 -1.72
N ALA A 150 7.31 15.15 -2.41
CA ALA A 150 8.21 16.30 -2.27
C ALA A 150 7.72 17.54 -3.00
N VAL A 151 7.15 17.40 -4.21
CA VAL A 151 6.80 18.50 -5.11
C VAL A 151 5.34 18.92 -4.96
N LYS A 152 4.43 17.96 -4.84
CA LYS A 152 2.98 18.20 -4.74
C LYS A 152 2.47 18.16 -3.29
N GLY A 153 3.30 17.76 -2.32
CA GLY A 153 2.89 17.64 -0.92
C GLY A 153 1.84 16.52 -0.68
N MET A 154 1.84 15.47 -1.51
CA MET A 154 0.85 14.40 -1.42
C MET A 154 1.26 13.34 -0.41
N ALA A 155 0.31 12.88 0.41
CA ALA A 155 0.44 11.64 1.16
C ALA A 155 0.24 10.43 0.24
N ILE A 156 0.84 9.30 0.60
CA ILE A 156 0.78 8.09 -0.20
C ILE A 156 0.12 6.99 0.64
N ILE A 157 -0.89 6.34 0.07
CA ILE A 157 -1.51 5.14 0.63
C ILE A 157 -1.33 3.99 -0.37
N LEU A 158 -0.71 2.90 0.07
CA LEU A 158 -0.63 1.66 -0.70
C LEU A 158 -1.52 0.63 -0.01
N ILE A 159 -2.53 0.13 -0.72
CA ILE A 159 -3.37 -0.96 -0.23
C ILE A 159 -2.83 -2.29 -0.79
N ALA A 160 -2.79 -3.32 0.07
CA ALA A 160 -2.43 -4.68 -0.32
C ALA A 160 -3.37 -5.71 0.31
N HIS A 161 -3.50 -6.86 -0.32
CA HIS A 161 -4.06 -8.04 0.33
C HIS A 161 -3.03 -8.68 1.26
N SER A 162 -3.51 -9.48 2.21
CA SER A 162 -2.66 -10.26 3.10
C SER A 162 -2.62 -11.73 2.70
N VAL A 163 -1.53 -12.37 3.08
CA VAL A 163 -1.37 -13.83 3.08
C VAL A 163 -0.73 -14.24 4.40
N CYS A 164 -1.13 -15.42 4.91
CA CYS A 164 -0.51 -15.99 6.10
C CYS A 164 0.70 -16.83 5.68
N LYS A 165 1.85 -16.60 6.31
CA LYS A 165 3.07 -17.38 6.11
C LYS A 165 3.57 -17.93 7.43
N ARG A 166 4.07 -19.16 7.42
CA ARG A 166 4.77 -19.74 8.54
C ARG A 166 6.15 -19.10 8.70
N VAL A 167 6.46 -18.67 9.90
CA VAL A 167 7.77 -18.11 10.27
C VAL A 167 8.43 -19.10 11.24
N GLU A 168 9.62 -19.56 10.89
CA GLU A 168 10.47 -20.36 11.76
C GLU A 168 11.52 -19.46 12.37
N GLU A 169 11.60 -19.44 13.69
CA GLU A 169 12.64 -18.70 14.43
C GLU A 169 13.59 -19.71 15.09
N PRO A 170 14.91 -19.44 15.09
CA PRO A 170 15.90 -20.39 15.63
C PRO A 170 15.68 -20.73 17.10
N ASP A 171 15.18 -19.77 17.88
CA ASP A 171 15.09 -19.86 19.34
C ASP A 171 13.65 -19.97 19.87
N ALA A 172 12.65 -20.17 18.99
CA ALA A 172 11.25 -20.25 19.39
C ALA A 172 10.45 -21.19 18.47
N GLU A 173 9.28 -21.64 18.96
CA GLU A 173 8.34 -22.35 18.10
C GLU A 173 7.90 -21.47 16.94
N GLY A 174 7.89 -22.06 15.75
CA GLY A 174 7.39 -21.41 14.55
C GLY A 174 5.93 -20.98 14.71
N TYR A 175 5.57 -19.86 14.12
CA TYR A 175 4.24 -19.27 14.20
C TYR A 175 3.77 -18.71 12.86
N ASP A 176 2.45 -18.53 12.74
CA ASP A 176 1.85 -17.96 11.56
C ASP A 176 1.83 -16.43 11.63
N ARG A 177 2.21 -15.78 10.52
CA ARG A 177 2.26 -14.33 10.42
C ARG A 177 1.61 -13.84 9.14
N PHE A 178 0.77 -12.83 9.24
CA PHE A 178 0.24 -12.12 8.10
C PHE A 178 1.29 -11.18 7.51
N VAL A 179 1.45 -11.25 6.20
CA VAL A 179 2.35 -10.41 5.40
C VAL A 179 1.60 -9.88 4.18
N MET A 180 2.12 -8.88 3.49
CA MET A 180 1.55 -8.43 2.21
C MET A 180 1.59 -9.56 1.18
N LYS A 181 0.57 -9.65 0.34
CA LYS A 181 0.48 -10.64 -0.75
C LYS A 181 1.30 -10.18 -1.95
N LEU A 182 2.59 -10.09 -1.77
CA LEU A 182 3.58 -9.73 -2.78
C LEU A 182 4.70 -10.77 -2.82
N HIS A 183 5.43 -10.78 -3.92
CA HIS A 183 6.70 -11.50 -3.96
C HIS A 183 7.68 -10.89 -2.95
N GLU A 184 8.46 -11.71 -2.27
CA GLU A 184 9.34 -11.30 -1.16
C GLU A 184 10.26 -10.11 -1.50
N LYS A 185 10.79 -10.06 -2.73
CA LYS A 185 11.67 -8.99 -3.19
C LYS A 185 10.94 -7.65 -3.36
N SER A 186 9.72 -7.67 -3.87
CA SER A 186 8.85 -6.49 -3.99
C SER A 186 8.35 -6.04 -2.63
N GLU A 187 7.94 -6.99 -1.78
CA GLU A 187 7.52 -6.72 -0.40
C GLU A 187 8.62 -6.00 0.38
N ALA A 188 9.87 -6.48 0.29
CA ALA A 188 11.00 -5.88 0.99
C ALA A 188 11.20 -4.40 0.60
N VAL A 189 11.11 -4.07 -0.70
CA VAL A 189 11.22 -2.69 -1.18
C VAL A 189 10.15 -1.80 -0.57
N ILE A 190 8.89 -2.22 -0.64
CA ILE A 190 7.76 -1.43 -0.12
C ILE A 190 7.85 -1.30 1.40
N ARG A 191 8.17 -2.37 2.11
CA ARG A 191 8.28 -2.41 3.56
C ARG A 191 9.36 -1.47 4.10
N GLU A 192 10.52 -1.45 3.47
CA GLU A 192 11.62 -0.56 3.87
C GLU A 192 11.33 0.91 3.55
N TRP A 193 10.64 1.16 2.43
CA TRP A 193 10.29 2.50 1.98
C TRP A 193 9.18 3.15 2.81
N ALA A 194 8.19 2.39 3.29
CA ALA A 194 7.03 2.90 4.00
C ALA A 194 7.40 3.57 5.35
N ASP A 195 6.64 4.60 5.74
CA ASP A 195 6.74 5.19 7.08
C ASP A 195 5.87 4.41 8.08
N MET A 196 4.80 3.77 7.59
CA MET A 196 3.85 2.99 8.40
C MET A 196 3.41 1.75 7.66
N LEU A 197 3.42 0.61 8.37
CA LEU A 197 2.85 -0.66 7.94
C LEU A 197 1.69 -0.98 8.89
N LEU A 198 0.47 -0.91 8.37
CA LEU A 198 -0.76 -1.02 9.12
C LEU A 198 -1.53 -2.27 8.67
N PHE A 199 -2.00 -3.07 9.62
CA PHE A 199 -2.74 -4.29 9.33
C PHE A 199 -4.22 -4.14 9.69
N ALA A 200 -5.09 -4.25 8.70
CA ALA A 200 -6.54 -4.21 8.87
C ALA A 200 -7.08 -5.64 9.05
N ARG A 201 -7.86 -5.86 10.10
CA ARG A 201 -8.52 -7.14 10.37
C ARG A 201 -9.88 -6.97 11.02
N VAL A 202 -10.69 -8.01 10.94
CA VAL A 202 -11.86 -8.19 11.80
C VAL A 202 -11.43 -9.00 13.01
N GLU A 203 -11.67 -8.50 14.21
CA GLU A 203 -11.41 -9.28 15.42
C GLU A 203 -12.52 -10.30 15.68
N THR A 204 -12.13 -11.38 16.33
CA THR A 204 -13.09 -12.37 16.82
C THR A 204 -13.33 -12.12 18.30
N ARG A 205 -14.57 -11.88 18.68
CA ARG A 205 -14.97 -11.83 20.09
C ARG A 205 -15.44 -13.21 20.55
N LYS A 206 -14.90 -13.66 21.69
CA LYS A 206 -15.39 -14.86 22.37
C LYS A 206 -16.51 -14.47 23.34
N LEU A 207 -17.71 -14.98 23.13
CA LEU A 207 -18.83 -14.78 24.07
C LEU A 207 -18.60 -15.62 25.33
N ALA A 208 -19.31 -15.26 26.42
CA ALA A 208 -19.32 -16.04 27.66
C ALA A 208 -19.79 -17.49 27.47
N THR A 209 -20.55 -17.76 26.42
CA THR A 209 -20.98 -19.09 25.97
C THR A 209 -19.88 -19.92 25.32
N GLY A 210 -18.66 -19.35 25.10
CA GLY A 210 -17.58 -19.99 24.38
C GLY A 210 -17.66 -19.86 22.85
N GLN A 211 -18.73 -19.31 22.31
CA GLN A 211 -18.90 -19.10 20.86
C GLN A 211 -18.07 -17.90 20.39
N ASN A 212 -17.45 -18.06 19.22
CA ASN A 212 -16.76 -16.98 18.53
C ASN A 212 -17.78 -16.20 17.69
N VAL A 213 -17.83 -14.88 17.87
CA VAL A 213 -18.61 -13.97 17.03
C VAL A 213 -17.69 -12.98 16.34
N GLN A 214 -18.12 -12.49 15.19
CA GLN A 214 -17.43 -11.44 14.48
C GLN A 214 -17.41 -10.17 15.33
N GLY A 215 -16.22 -9.66 15.60
CA GLY A 215 -15.99 -8.44 16.36
C GLY A 215 -15.85 -7.20 15.47
N GLU A 216 -15.18 -6.22 15.98
CA GLU A 216 -14.95 -4.94 15.30
C GLU A 216 -13.87 -5.02 14.23
N ARG A 217 -13.96 -4.13 13.25
CA ARG A 217 -12.88 -3.90 12.29
C ARG A 217 -11.84 -3.02 12.93
N VAL A 218 -10.61 -3.48 12.98
CA VAL A 218 -9.52 -2.79 13.66
C VAL A 218 -8.31 -2.61 12.75
N LEU A 219 -7.56 -1.58 13.06
CA LEU A 219 -6.28 -1.23 12.49
C LEU A 219 -5.19 -1.55 13.53
N ILE A 220 -4.34 -2.52 13.24
CA ILE A 220 -3.18 -2.88 14.06
C ILE A 220 -1.97 -2.12 13.54
N THR A 221 -1.34 -1.36 14.42
CA THR A 221 -0.21 -0.46 14.13
C THR A 221 1.09 -0.91 14.77
N GLY A 222 1.00 -1.80 15.78
CA GLY A 222 2.13 -2.32 16.55
C GLY A 222 1.72 -3.44 17.50
N GLY A 223 2.62 -3.85 18.39
CA GLY A 223 2.34 -4.75 19.52
C GLY A 223 1.99 -6.20 19.19
N THR A 224 2.24 -6.69 17.96
CA THR A 224 1.88 -8.06 17.58
C THR A 224 2.98 -8.78 16.81
N ARG A 225 3.07 -10.11 17.02
CA ARG A 225 3.91 -11.01 16.20
C ARG A 225 3.13 -11.61 15.03
N SER A 226 1.80 -11.58 15.09
CA SER A 226 0.93 -12.22 14.08
C SER A 226 0.81 -11.45 12.77
N ALA A 227 1.34 -10.23 12.68
CA ALA A 227 1.36 -9.42 11.47
C ALA A 227 2.64 -8.57 11.41
N VAL A 228 3.10 -8.23 10.20
CA VAL A 228 4.23 -7.31 10.00
C VAL A 228 3.72 -5.89 10.07
N VAL A 229 3.82 -5.27 11.20
CA VAL A 229 3.35 -3.91 11.47
C VAL A 229 4.44 -3.04 12.06
N GLY A 230 4.32 -1.74 11.89
CA GLY A 230 5.24 -0.76 12.47
C GLY A 230 4.94 0.65 12.00
N SER A 231 5.31 1.62 12.79
CA SER A 231 5.12 3.04 12.50
C SER A 231 6.30 3.85 13.00
N ARG A 232 6.75 4.81 12.18
CA ARG A 232 7.70 5.85 12.60
C ARG A 232 7.02 6.94 13.43
N ALA A 233 5.70 7.08 13.32
CA ALA A 233 4.90 7.94 14.19
C ALA A 233 4.48 7.20 15.46
N LYS A 234 4.29 7.93 16.55
CA LYS A 234 3.70 7.35 17.76
C LYS A 234 2.21 7.14 17.54
N LEU A 235 1.81 5.90 17.41
CA LEU A 235 0.41 5.51 17.31
C LEU A 235 0.07 4.54 18.45
N PRO A 236 -1.19 4.51 18.93
CA PRO A 236 -1.69 3.41 19.75
C PRO A 236 -1.53 2.09 18.98
N GLU A 237 -1.20 0.99 19.65
CA GLU A 237 -0.99 -0.32 18.99
C GLU A 237 -2.19 -0.82 18.21
N ARG A 238 -3.38 -0.29 18.55
CA ARG A 238 -4.66 -0.64 17.97
C ARG A 238 -5.57 0.59 17.89
N LEU A 239 -6.26 0.73 16.76
CA LEU A 239 -7.26 1.76 16.48
C LEU A 239 -8.50 1.13 15.80
N PRO A 240 -9.66 1.76 15.85
CA PRO A 240 -10.75 1.44 14.93
C PRO A 240 -10.29 1.58 13.47
N LEU A 241 -10.80 0.75 12.56
CA LEU A 241 -10.51 0.87 11.13
C LEU A 241 -11.30 2.05 10.54
N ASN A 242 -10.86 3.24 10.87
CA ASN A 242 -11.50 4.52 10.55
C ASN A 242 -10.42 5.57 10.31
N TRP A 243 -10.54 6.32 9.23
CA TRP A 243 -9.58 7.37 8.87
C TRP A 243 -9.49 8.49 9.91
N GLN A 244 -10.63 8.93 10.45
CA GLN A 244 -10.64 10.04 11.40
C GLN A 244 -9.90 9.71 12.70
N ASP A 245 -10.12 8.51 13.23
CA ASP A 245 -9.43 8.04 14.44
C ASP A 245 -7.93 7.88 14.19
N PHE A 246 -7.56 7.30 13.05
CA PHE A 246 -6.16 7.21 12.63
C PHE A 246 -5.52 8.60 12.49
N PHE A 247 -6.19 9.53 11.81
CA PHE A 247 -5.66 10.88 11.56
C PHE A 247 -5.51 11.69 12.86
N ASN A 248 -6.46 11.55 13.80
CA ASN A 248 -6.38 12.16 15.11
C ASN A 248 -5.18 11.61 15.90
N ALA A 249 -5.02 10.30 15.95
CA ALA A 249 -3.88 9.65 16.59
C ALA A 249 -2.54 10.05 15.96
N TYR A 250 -2.47 10.09 14.62
CA TYR A 250 -1.28 10.51 13.89
C TYR A 250 -0.84 11.93 14.20
N ASN A 251 -1.80 12.85 14.42
CA ASN A 251 -1.53 14.25 14.77
C ASN A 251 -1.40 14.49 16.29
N GLY A 252 -1.37 13.42 17.10
CA GLY A 252 -1.25 13.54 18.56
C GLY A 252 -2.53 14.07 19.24
N LYS A 253 -3.65 14.05 18.55
CA LYS A 253 -4.98 14.37 19.09
C LYS A 253 -5.63 13.07 19.56
N THR A 254 -5.08 12.42 20.59
CA THR A 254 -5.81 11.38 21.32
C THR A 254 -6.91 12.07 22.11
N GLU A 255 -8.16 11.61 21.99
CA GLU A 255 -9.23 12.01 22.90
C GLU A 255 -8.73 11.72 24.32
N GLY A 256 -8.57 12.79 25.11
CA GLY A 256 -8.23 12.67 26.52
C GLY A 256 -9.37 11.92 27.22
N ASN A 257 -8.99 10.96 28.07
CA ASN A 257 -9.84 10.41 29.11
C ASN A 257 -10.53 11.51 29.91
#